data_10f437fb59f01b59769ce8f88d1ac00d
#
_entry.id   10f437fb59f01b59769ce8f88d1ac00d
#
_cell.length_a   1.000
_cell.length_b   1.000
_cell.length_c   1.000
_cell.angle_alpha   90.00
_cell.angle_beta   90.00
_cell.angle_gamma   90.00
#
_symmetry.space_group_name_H-M   'P 1'
#
loop_
_entity.id
_entity.type
_entity.pdbx_description
1 polymer ?
#
loop_
_entity_poly.entity_id
_entity_poly.type
_entity_poly.pdbx_seq_one_letter_code
_entity_poly.pdbx_strand_id
1 'polypeptide(L)'
;MRKFWLENASGKKWDLTPKNPYNNNSSFFAEPDGLGIKTKITSYEVENTCFIEKVETQSQTISGDLYFSSYEHFTKFVEFVGNINTDQTMKLYYSTKGHSFDNPLETEWYKLVLINEMKKGEIDYKTGFLKVQIKFACMSRWKKDKHITLELSRYGEPLVYPYYYPYYYGGSNNLAVDIDNEGNLPTSCIIKVESVTDTPFIRIIQDGEIKDQAKYNLIVKENSYLIIDSSPNSQEASLYTLVNGDYVREDVYYIGEKDYSYSNFIMIPTGKSTIVFSAKNTNFGKVTISYSIQKELI
;
A
#
# COMPACT_ATOMS: atom_id res chain seq x y z
N MET A 1 -9.66 21.63 -5.81
CA MET A 1 -8.74 22.29 -4.85
C MET A 1 -7.82 21.19 -4.31
N ARG A 2 -6.52 21.44 -4.22
CA ARG A 2 -5.58 20.49 -3.63
C ARG A 2 -5.90 20.30 -2.16
N LYS A 3 -5.80 19.06 -1.65
CA LYS A 3 -5.97 18.77 -0.22
C LYS A 3 -4.83 17.94 0.29
N PHE A 4 -4.38 18.30 1.48
CA PHE A 4 -3.36 17.58 2.23
C PHE A 4 -3.87 17.24 3.62
N TRP A 5 -3.48 16.10 4.13
CA TRP A 5 -3.62 15.74 5.54
C TRP A 5 -2.51 14.78 5.96
N LEU A 6 -2.25 14.75 7.24
CA LEU A 6 -1.31 13.84 7.86
C LEU A 6 -2.05 12.79 8.67
N GLU A 7 -1.54 11.58 8.66
CA GLU A 7 -1.92 10.52 9.59
C GLU A 7 -0.66 10.09 10.34
N ASN A 8 -0.71 10.12 11.67
CA ASN A 8 0.42 9.70 12.49
C ASN A 8 0.42 8.18 12.71
N ALA A 9 1.46 7.65 13.34
CA ALA A 9 1.62 6.22 13.59
C ALA A 9 0.48 5.60 14.45
N SER A 10 -0.25 6.40 15.22
CA SER A 10 -1.43 5.95 15.97
C SER A 10 -2.74 6.01 15.17
N GLY A 11 -2.69 6.34 13.88
CA GLY A 11 -3.85 6.46 13.00
C GLY A 11 -4.68 7.73 13.20
N LYS A 12 -4.22 8.67 14.02
CA LYS A 12 -4.87 9.98 14.17
C LYS A 12 -4.59 10.82 12.92
N LYS A 13 -5.57 11.61 12.51
CA LYS A 13 -5.51 12.44 11.31
C LYS A 13 -5.48 13.91 11.65
N TRP A 14 -4.75 14.68 10.83
CA TRP A 14 -4.63 16.13 10.94
C TRP A 14 -4.88 16.76 9.57
N ASP A 15 -5.92 17.61 9.49
CA ASP A 15 -6.26 18.31 8.25
C ASP A 15 -5.30 19.48 8.02
N LEU A 16 -4.67 19.49 6.84
CA LEU A 16 -3.77 20.54 6.39
C LEU A 16 -4.39 21.43 5.31
N THR A 17 -5.69 21.24 5.01
CA THR A 17 -6.41 22.04 4.01
C THR A 17 -7.86 22.29 4.47
N PRO A 18 -8.07 22.98 5.57
CA PRO A 18 -9.39 23.22 6.12
C PRO A 18 -10.25 24.05 5.16
N LYS A 19 -11.58 23.87 5.23
CA LYS A 19 -12.54 24.67 4.43
C LYS A 19 -12.47 26.14 4.76
N ASN A 20 -12.21 26.48 6.02
CA ASN A 20 -12.05 27.86 6.49
C ASN A 20 -10.71 27.98 7.27
N PRO A 21 -9.67 28.55 6.65
CA PRO A 21 -8.37 28.74 7.30
C PRO A 21 -8.38 29.75 8.45
N TYR A 22 -9.40 30.61 8.52
CA TYR A 22 -9.52 31.64 9.56
C TYR A 22 -10.24 31.16 10.83
N ASN A 23 -10.57 29.87 10.91
CA ASN A 23 -11.15 29.30 12.12
C ASN A 23 -10.04 29.14 13.19
N ASN A 24 -10.37 29.44 14.47
CA ASN A 24 -9.41 29.45 15.60
C ASN A 24 -8.65 28.11 15.83
N ASN A 25 -9.10 27.02 15.23
CA ASN A 25 -8.46 25.70 15.31
C ASN A 25 -8.17 25.17 13.90
N SER A 26 -7.51 25.98 13.07
CA SER A 26 -7.15 25.56 11.71
C SER A 26 -5.66 25.69 11.45
N SER A 27 -5.18 24.79 10.60
CA SER A 27 -3.85 24.87 10.02
C SER A 27 -3.94 24.60 8.53
N PHE A 28 -3.08 25.21 7.74
CA PHE A 28 -3.02 24.93 6.31
C PHE A 28 -1.60 24.89 5.81
N PHE A 29 -1.38 23.98 4.83
CA PHE A 29 -0.10 23.78 4.16
C PHE A 29 -0.08 24.56 2.85
N ALA A 30 0.81 25.53 2.77
CA ALA A 30 0.97 26.41 1.62
C ALA A 30 2.31 26.19 0.93
N GLU A 31 2.36 26.61 -0.33
CA GLU A 31 3.57 26.62 -1.15
C GLU A 31 4.33 25.26 -1.15
N PRO A 32 3.63 24.14 -1.38
CA PRO A 32 4.28 22.84 -1.38
C PRO A 32 5.29 22.73 -2.52
N ASP A 33 6.52 22.42 -2.19
CA ASP A 33 7.60 22.07 -3.11
C ASP A 33 7.99 20.61 -2.95
N GLY A 34 8.55 20.00 -4.00
CA GLY A 34 8.99 18.60 -3.97
C GLY A 34 7.89 17.57 -4.24
N LEU A 35 6.73 17.96 -4.77
CA LEU A 35 5.68 17.02 -5.18
C LEU A 35 6.00 16.29 -6.50
N GLY A 36 6.96 16.81 -7.28
CA GLY A 36 7.40 16.26 -8.56
C GLY A 36 8.36 15.09 -8.42
N ILE A 37 9.05 14.76 -9.53
CA ILE A 37 10.10 13.75 -9.59
C ILE A 37 11.47 14.46 -9.58
N LYS A 38 12.39 13.92 -8.80
CA LYS A 38 13.80 14.33 -8.85
C LYS A 38 14.64 13.14 -9.29
N THR A 39 15.28 13.28 -10.45
CA THR A 39 16.18 12.27 -11.00
C THR A 39 17.62 12.77 -11.03
N LYS A 40 18.56 11.86 -10.84
CA LYS A 40 19.97 12.04 -11.10
C LYS A 40 20.32 11.28 -12.37
N ILE A 41 20.85 11.99 -13.35
CA ILE A 41 21.33 11.40 -14.60
C ILE A 41 22.85 11.38 -14.53
N THR A 42 23.44 10.20 -14.64
CA THR A 42 24.88 10.03 -14.84
C THR A 42 25.10 9.79 -16.33
N SER A 43 25.96 10.62 -16.93
CA SER A 43 26.26 10.54 -18.35
C SER A 43 27.74 10.75 -18.58
N TYR A 44 28.26 10.27 -19.69
CA TYR A 44 29.62 10.54 -20.18
C TYR A 44 29.56 10.96 -21.64
N GLU A 45 30.56 11.71 -22.06
CA GLU A 45 30.67 12.26 -23.41
C GLU A 45 31.81 11.59 -24.17
N VAL A 46 31.55 11.16 -25.38
CA VAL A 46 32.53 10.61 -26.31
C VAL A 46 32.33 11.30 -27.67
N GLU A 47 33.34 11.94 -28.18
CA GLU A 47 33.33 12.58 -29.51
C GLU A 47 32.11 13.49 -29.75
N ASN A 48 31.78 14.35 -28.78
CA ASN A 48 30.64 15.27 -28.79
C ASN A 48 29.25 14.55 -28.73
N THR A 49 29.19 13.26 -28.37
CA THR A 49 27.98 12.51 -28.16
C THR A 49 27.85 12.17 -26.68
N CYS A 50 26.71 12.58 -26.08
CA CYS A 50 26.41 12.29 -24.69
C CYS A 50 25.73 10.95 -24.57
N PHE A 51 26.28 10.05 -23.78
CA PHE A 51 25.72 8.75 -23.44
C PHE A 51 25.21 8.75 -22.00
N ILE A 52 23.97 8.30 -21.81
CA ILE A 52 23.39 8.14 -20.48
C ILE A 52 23.82 6.78 -19.94
N GLU A 53 24.57 6.78 -18.86
CA GLU A 53 25.00 5.58 -18.14
C GLU A 53 23.90 5.09 -17.18
N LYS A 54 23.32 6.03 -16.43
CA LYS A 54 22.36 5.70 -15.37
C LYS A 54 21.37 6.84 -15.13
N VAL A 55 20.11 6.47 -14.86
CA VAL A 55 19.06 7.37 -14.38
C VAL A 55 18.56 6.81 -13.05
N GLU A 56 18.67 7.56 -11.98
CA GLU A 56 18.24 7.18 -10.64
C GLU A 56 17.20 8.17 -10.11
N THR A 57 16.11 7.65 -9.55
CA THR A 57 15.19 8.49 -8.79
C THR A 57 15.82 8.79 -7.44
N GLN A 58 16.00 10.06 -7.12
CA GLN A 58 16.54 10.49 -5.83
C GLN A 58 15.46 10.46 -4.75
N SER A 59 15.90 10.30 -3.49
CA SER A 59 15.02 10.52 -2.35
C SER A 59 14.43 11.94 -2.40
N GLN A 60 13.14 12.05 -2.20
CA GLN A 60 12.43 13.33 -2.27
C GLN A 60 12.24 13.90 -0.88
N THR A 61 12.23 15.23 -0.83
CA THR A 61 11.80 15.99 0.33
C THR A 61 10.63 16.86 -0.11
N ILE A 62 9.53 16.78 0.59
CA ILE A 62 8.40 17.70 0.41
C ILE A 62 8.56 18.80 1.45
N SER A 63 8.61 20.04 1.01
CA SER A 63 8.72 21.20 1.89
C SER A 63 7.60 22.19 1.63
N GLY A 64 7.39 23.08 2.58
CA GLY A 64 6.41 24.15 2.48
C GLY A 64 6.20 24.86 3.79
N ASP A 65 5.22 25.76 3.80
CA ASP A 65 4.86 26.54 4.96
C ASP A 65 3.56 26.04 5.60
N LEU A 66 3.61 25.73 6.89
CA LEU A 66 2.43 25.48 7.70
C LEU A 66 2.02 26.77 8.43
N TYR A 67 0.79 27.16 8.26
CA TYR A 67 0.19 28.29 8.95
C TYR A 67 -0.79 27.79 9.99
N PHE A 68 -0.65 28.27 11.22
CA PHE A 68 -1.53 27.95 12.34
C PHE A 68 -2.30 29.20 12.78
N SER A 69 -3.58 29.07 12.97
CA SER A 69 -4.47 30.17 13.40
C SER A 69 -4.19 30.64 14.84
N SER A 70 -3.49 29.84 15.64
CA SER A 70 -3.13 30.19 17.02
C SER A 70 -1.91 29.37 17.47
N TYR A 71 -1.24 29.88 18.53
CA TYR A 71 -0.14 29.17 19.17
C TYR A 71 -0.61 27.87 19.86
N GLU A 72 -1.80 27.90 20.44
CA GLU A 72 -2.40 26.72 21.06
C GLU A 72 -2.62 25.59 20.01
N HIS A 73 -3.08 25.96 18.80
CA HIS A 73 -3.27 24.98 17.75
C HIS A 73 -1.94 24.40 17.25
N PHE A 74 -0.89 25.21 17.20
CA PHE A 74 0.46 24.72 16.93
C PHE A 74 0.95 23.73 18.00
N THR A 75 0.69 24.00 19.28
CA THR A 75 1.06 23.07 20.37
C THR A 75 0.36 21.72 20.20
N LYS A 76 -0.94 21.73 19.88
CA LYS A 76 -1.69 20.51 19.57
C LYS A 76 -1.13 19.76 18.36
N PHE A 77 -0.61 20.48 17.35
CA PHE A 77 0.07 19.84 16.23
C PHE A 77 1.38 19.16 16.64
N VAL A 78 2.17 19.81 17.49
CA VAL A 78 3.39 19.21 18.05
C VAL A 78 3.07 17.94 18.85
N GLU A 79 2.00 17.96 19.66
CA GLU A 79 1.51 16.77 20.37
C GLU A 79 1.02 15.67 19.41
N PHE A 80 0.35 16.05 18.32
CA PHE A 80 -0.09 15.13 17.27
C PHE A 80 1.08 14.44 16.58
N VAL A 81 2.13 15.20 16.25
CA VAL A 81 3.37 14.65 15.65
C VAL A 81 4.06 13.71 16.64
N GLY A 82 3.96 13.98 17.95
CA GLY A 82 4.57 13.18 18.99
C GLY A 82 6.09 13.32 19.04
N ASN A 83 6.76 12.26 19.48
CA ASN A 83 8.22 12.27 19.61
C ASN A 83 8.87 12.10 18.22
N ILE A 84 9.42 13.18 17.68
CA ILE A 84 10.09 13.24 16.37
C ILE A 84 11.35 12.33 16.32
N ASN A 85 11.90 11.98 17.49
CA ASN A 85 13.10 11.14 17.61
C ASN A 85 12.80 9.61 17.49
N THR A 86 11.55 9.23 17.28
CA THR A 86 11.16 7.85 17.05
C THR A 86 11.01 7.58 15.55
N ASP A 87 11.34 6.35 15.11
CA ASP A 87 11.18 5.90 13.72
C ASP A 87 9.71 5.80 13.26
N GLN A 88 8.84 6.64 13.82
CA GLN A 88 7.41 6.64 13.53
C GLN A 88 7.16 7.38 12.22
N THR A 89 7.03 6.60 11.15
CA THR A 89 6.60 7.13 9.86
C THR A 89 5.15 7.60 9.92
N MET A 90 4.90 8.75 9.31
CA MET A 90 3.56 9.31 9.10
C MET A 90 3.15 9.09 7.65
N LYS A 91 1.86 9.14 7.37
CA LYS A 91 1.34 9.18 6.01
C LYS A 91 0.95 10.61 5.65
N LEU A 92 1.59 11.18 4.64
CA LEU A 92 1.17 12.44 4.03
C LEU A 92 0.27 12.13 2.84
N TYR A 93 -1.01 12.41 2.98
CA TYR A 93 -2.00 12.25 1.93
C TYR A 93 -2.08 13.49 1.05
N TYR A 94 -2.30 13.26 -0.23
CA TYR A 94 -2.50 14.30 -1.23
C TYR A 94 -3.65 13.93 -2.16
N SER A 95 -4.57 14.85 -2.36
CA SER A 95 -5.69 14.70 -3.29
C SER A 95 -5.84 15.93 -4.18
N THR A 96 -5.94 15.70 -5.48
CA THR A 96 -6.24 16.74 -6.47
C THR A 96 -7.73 16.96 -6.67
N LYS A 97 -8.57 15.99 -6.29
CA LYS A 97 -10.02 15.97 -6.57
C LYS A 97 -10.90 16.57 -5.46
N GLY A 98 -10.31 17.04 -4.38
CA GLY A 98 -11.03 17.74 -3.32
C GLY A 98 -11.97 16.87 -2.48
N HIS A 99 -11.66 15.57 -2.32
CA HIS A 99 -12.41 14.66 -1.45
C HIS A 99 -12.44 15.11 0.02
N SER A 100 -13.44 14.63 0.78
CA SER A 100 -13.60 14.98 2.19
C SER A 100 -12.62 14.22 3.07
N PHE A 101 -12.11 14.91 4.09
CA PHE A 101 -11.28 14.31 5.14
C PHE A 101 -12.00 13.19 5.92
N ASP A 102 -13.34 13.31 6.07
CA ASP A 102 -14.15 12.38 6.86
C ASP A 102 -14.37 11.04 6.18
N ASN A 103 -14.08 10.96 4.88
CA ASN A 103 -14.19 9.73 4.10
C ASN A 103 -12.99 9.63 3.15
N PRO A 104 -11.79 9.27 3.67
CA PRO A 104 -10.66 8.95 2.82
C PRO A 104 -11.05 7.66 2.07
N LEU A 105 -11.53 7.86 0.85
CA LEU A 105 -11.80 6.76 -0.04
C LEU A 105 -10.49 5.99 -0.24
N GLU A 106 -10.57 4.69 -0.47
CA GLU A 106 -9.48 3.83 -0.95
C GLU A 106 -8.79 4.37 -2.22
N THR A 107 -9.13 5.58 -2.61
CA THR A 107 -8.71 6.25 -3.83
C THR A 107 -7.59 7.26 -3.61
N GLU A 108 -7.16 7.49 -2.39
CA GLU A 108 -6.25 8.59 -2.10
C GLU A 108 -4.79 8.14 -2.03
N TRP A 109 -3.92 8.96 -2.60
CA TRP A 109 -2.50 8.70 -2.65
C TRP A 109 -1.83 9.25 -1.39
N TYR A 110 -0.88 8.50 -0.83
CA TYR A 110 -0.07 8.95 0.28
C TYR A 110 1.41 8.62 0.08
N LYS A 111 2.27 9.34 0.76
CA LYS A 111 3.68 8.99 0.97
C LYS A 111 3.94 8.71 2.44
N LEU A 112 4.77 7.74 2.71
CA LEU A 112 5.38 7.59 4.02
C LEU A 112 6.43 8.68 4.18
N VAL A 113 6.31 9.45 5.25
CA VAL A 113 7.15 10.61 5.51
C VAL A 113 7.64 10.64 6.95
N LEU A 114 8.80 11.26 7.14
CA LEU A 114 9.32 11.69 8.45
C LEU A 114 9.48 13.20 8.43
N ILE A 115 9.25 13.86 9.54
CA ILE A 115 9.58 15.28 9.66
C ILE A 115 11.10 15.41 9.82
N ASN A 116 11.76 15.94 8.80
CA ASN A 116 13.20 16.19 8.79
C ASN A 116 13.56 17.53 9.45
N GLU A 117 12.70 18.51 9.24
CA GLU A 117 12.94 19.87 9.77
C GLU A 117 11.60 20.57 10.05
N MET A 118 11.53 21.27 11.15
CA MET A 118 10.40 22.14 11.50
C MET A 118 10.95 23.43 12.13
N LYS A 119 10.90 24.53 11.37
CA LYS A 119 11.36 25.85 11.82
C LYS A 119 10.15 26.70 12.18
N LYS A 120 10.00 26.95 13.47
CA LYS A 120 8.99 27.85 13.99
C LYS A 120 9.39 29.30 13.70
N GLY A 121 8.50 30.02 13.04
CA GLY A 121 8.59 31.47 12.87
C GLY A 121 7.86 32.23 14.00
N GLU A 122 7.59 33.49 13.74
CA GLU A 122 6.81 34.34 14.60
C GLU A 122 5.38 34.52 14.07
N ILE A 123 4.48 35.00 14.91
CA ILE A 123 3.13 35.36 14.49
C ILE A 123 3.20 36.60 13.61
N ASP A 124 2.67 36.51 12.41
CA ASP A 124 2.49 37.67 11.54
C ASP A 124 1.36 38.54 12.12
N TYR A 125 1.73 39.73 12.61
CA TYR A 125 0.78 40.67 13.24
C TYR A 125 -0.32 41.18 12.29
N LYS A 126 -0.10 41.09 10.96
CA LYS A 126 -1.12 41.49 9.98
C LYS A 126 -2.18 40.42 9.75
N THR A 127 -1.78 39.16 9.73
CA THR A 127 -2.66 38.04 9.45
C THR A 127 -3.08 37.26 10.69
N GLY A 128 -2.33 37.40 11.80
CA GLY A 128 -2.55 36.65 13.03
C GLY A 128 -2.11 35.19 12.97
N PHE A 129 -1.52 34.74 11.86
CA PHE A 129 -1.06 33.35 11.72
C PHE A 129 0.37 33.15 12.19
N LEU A 130 0.62 32.01 12.86
CA LEU A 130 1.96 31.52 13.11
C LEU A 130 2.45 30.75 11.89
N LYS A 131 3.53 31.20 11.29
CA LYS A 131 4.18 30.51 10.17
C LYS A 131 5.23 29.53 10.68
N VAL A 132 5.22 28.31 10.17
CA VAL A 132 6.19 27.24 10.45
C VAL A 132 6.67 26.63 9.16
N GLN A 133 7.94 26.69 8.88
CA GLN A 133 8.52 25.98 7.74
C GLN A 133 8.69 24.52 8.10
N ILE A 134 8.21 23.61 7.23
CA ILE A 134 8.31 22.17 7.45
C ILE A 134 8.94 21.49 6.26
N LYS A 135 9.76 20.45 6.54
CA LYS A 135 10.31 19.55 5.53
C LYS A 135 10.01 18.11 5.93
N PHE A 136 9.43 17.40 5.01
CA PHE A 136 9.15 15.97 5.10
C PHE A 136 10.15 15.19 4.26
N ALA A 137 10.96 14.33 4.87
CA ALA A 137 11.74 13.34 4.15
C ALA A 137 10.79 12.23 3.68
N CYS A 138 10.72 12.00 2.37
CA CYS A 138 9.87 10.97 1.80
C CYS A 138 10.56 9.60 1.87
N MET A 139 9.94 8.65 2.58
CA MET A 139 10.44 7.30 2.76
C MET A 139 9.86 6.31 1.74
N SER A 140 8.90 6.75 0.93
CA SER A 140 8.28 5.93 -0.11
C SER A 140 7.92 6.76 -1.35
N ARG A 141 7.60 6.05 -2.44
CA ARG A 141 6.85 6.62 -3.56
C ARG A 141 5.41 6.92 -3.14
N TRP A 142 4.64 7.56 -4.01
CA TRP A 142 3.20 7.67 -3.80
C TRP A 142 2.58 6.29 -3.80
N LYS A 143 1.80 5.98 -2.76
CA LYS A 143 1.13 4.71 -2.55
C LYS A 143 -0.37 4.87 -2.47
N LYS A 144 -1.08 3.84 -2.90
CA LYS A 144 -2.53 3.71 -2.76
C LYS A 144 -2.84 2.27 -2.42
N ASP A 145 -3.40 2.05 -1.24
CA ASP A 145 -3.70 0.70 -0.76
C ASP A 145 -4.95 0.14 -1.43
N LYS A 146 -4.91 -1.14 -1.74
CA LYS A 146 -5.99 -1.94 -2.30
C LYS A 146 -6.14 -3.23 -1.53
N HIS A 147 -7.38 -3.61 -1.28
CA HIS A 147 -7.73 -4.87 -0.62
C HIS A 147 -8.76 -5.61 -1.47
N ILE A 148 -8.51 -6.88 -1.71
CA ILE A 148 -9.42 -7.77 -2.43
C ILE A 148 -9.67 -8.96 -1.53
N THR A 149 -10.94 -9.32 -1.36
CA THR A 149 -11.35 -10.52 -0.62
C THR A 149 -12.03 -11.48 -1.58
N LEU A 150 -11.55 -12.72 -1.60
CA LEU A 150 -12.12 -13.83 -2.34
C LEU A 150 -12.71 -14.80 -1.32
N GLU A 151 -13.98 -15.15 -1.48
CA GLU A 151 -14.64 -16.14 -0.65
C GLU A 151 -14.73 -17.48 -1.38
N LEU A 152 -14.15 -18.51 -0.79
CA LEU A 152 -14.19 -19.87 -1.29
C LEU A 152 -15.47 -20.53 -0.78
N SER A 153 -16.38 -20.92 -1.66
CA SER A 153 -17.56 -21.68 -1.30
C SER A 153 -17.41 -23.14 -1.74
N ARG A 154 -17.81 -24.06 -0.86
CA ARG A 154 -17.75 -25.51 -1.12
C ARG A 154 -18.73 -25.95 -2.20
N TYR A 155 -19.76 -25.15 -2.44
CA TYR A 155 -20.81 -25.42 -3.41
C TYR A 155 -20.86 -24.26 -4.39
N GLY A 156 -20.44 -24.50 -5.64
CA GLY A 156 -21.05 -23.75 -6.72
C GLY A 156 -22.57 -23.89 -6.52
N GLU A 157 -23.32 -22.81 -6.69
CA GLU A 157 -24.78 -22.91 -6.70
C GLU A 157 -25.18 -24.07 -7.59
N PRO A 158 -26.17 -24.93 -7.16
CA PRO A 158 -26.59 -26.03 -7.99
C PRO A 158 -27.05 -25.46 -9.32
N LEU A 159 -26.35 -25.84 -10.40
CA LEU A 159 -26.69 -25.41 -11.73
C LEU A 159 -28.10 -25.84 -12.06
N VAL A 160 -29.04 -24.90 -12.09
CA VAL A 160 -30.43 -25.11 -12.45
C VAL A 160 -30.53 -25.10 -13.97
N TYR A 161 -31.11 -26.15 -14.58
CA TYR A 161 -31.39 -26.21 -16.01
C TYR A 161 -32.34 -25.07 -16.45
N PRO A 162 -32.14 -24.46 -17.64
CA PRO A 162 -31.27 -24.85 -18.77
C PRO A 162 -29.89 -24.21 -18.77
N TYR A 163 -28.89 -24.99 -19.18
CA TYR A 163 -27.48 -24.53 -19.29
C TYR A 163 -27.22 -23.84 -20.63
N TYR A 164 -26.48 -22.74 -20.60
CA TYR A 164 -25.91 -22.10 -21.79
C TYR A 164 -24.40 -22.33 -21.83
N TYR A 165 -23.86 -22.69 -23.00
CA TYR A 165 -22.44 -22.87 -23.23
C TYR A 165 -21.65 -21.53 -23.16
N PRO A 166 -20.39 -21.50 -22.66
CA PRO A 166 -19.50 -22.63 -22.36
C PRO A 166 -19.61 -23.11 -20.90
N TYR A 167 -19.57 -24.44 -20.72
CA TYR A 167 -19.60 -25.08 -19.43
C TYR A 167 -18.25 -25.05 -18.74
N TYR A 168 -18.22 -24.67 -17.46
CA TYR A 168 -17.14 -25.02 -16.57
C TYR A 168 -17.59 -26.20 -15.70
N TYR A 169 -17.07 -27.39 -16.01
CA TYR A 169 -17.32 -28.59 -15.20
C TYR A 169 -16.44 -28.56 -13.95
N GLY A 170 -17.04 -28.65 -12.80
CA GLY A 170 -16.40 -28.85 -11.52
C GLY A 170 -16.74 -27.74 -10.54
N GLY A 171 -17.11 -28.09 -9.31
CA GLY A 171 -17.05 -27.16 -8.20
C GLY A 171 -15.64 -26.60 -8.19
N SER A 172 -15.47 -25.32 -8.56
CA SER A 172 -14.14 -24.81 -8.81
C SER A 172 -13.48 -24.48 -7.48
N ASN A 173 -12.54 -25.33 -7.07
CA ASN A 173 -11.52 -24.96 -6.10
C ASN A 173 -10.62 -23.82 -6.65
N ASN A 174 -11.07 -23.14 -7.71
CA ASN A 174 -10.38 -22.07 -8.39
C ASN A 174 -11.23 -20.80 -8.31
N LEU A 175 -10.63 -19.73 -7.85
CA LEU A 175 -11.19 -18.39 -7.88
C LEU A 175 -10.32 -17.51 -8.76
N ALA A 176 -10.94 -16.66 -9.55
CA ALA A 176 -10.25 -15.69 -10.38
C ALA A 176 -10.80 -14.30 -10.10
N VAL A 177 -9.93 -13.31 -10.02
CA VAL A 177 -10.31 -11.90 -9.87
C VAL A 177 -9.42 -11.06 -10.76
N ASP A 178 -10.05 -10.14 -11.48
CA ASP A 178 -9.35 -9.15 -12.26
C ASP A 178 -8.88 -8.01 -11.37
N ILE A 179 -7.63 -7.63 -11.53
CA ILE A 179 -7.00 -6.54 -10.83
C ILE A 179 -6.43 -5.54 -11.83
N ASP A 180 -6.37 -4.29 -11.42
CA ASP A 180 -5.75 -3.22 -12.20
C ASP A 180 -4.72 -2.51 -11.33
N ASN A 181 -3.44 -2.73 -11.63
CA ASN A 181 -2.35 -1.97 -11.06
C ASN A 181 -2.12 -0.70 -11.90
N GLU A 182 -2.88 0.35 -11.59
CA GLU A 182 -2.77 1.68 -12.21
C GLU A 182 -1.40 2.37 -11.97
N GLY A 183 -0.50 1.71 -11.24
CA GLY A 183 0.85 2.18 -10.99
C GLY A 183 1.74 2.08 -12.22
N ASN A 184 2.93 2.66 -12.12
CA ASN A 184 3.96 2.54 -13.14
C ASN A 184 5.08 1.54 -12.76
N LEU A 185 4.85 0.78 -11.70
CA LEU A 185 5.77 -0.24 -11.19
C LEU A 185 5.02 -1.50 -10.77
N PRO A 186 5.64 -2.68 -10.94
CA PRO A 186 5.15 -3.88 -10.28
C PRO A 186 5.11 -3.69 -8.76
N THR A 187 4.14 -4.27 -8.10
CA THR A 187 3.97 -4.12 -6.65
C THR A 187 3.93 -5.46 -5.94
N SER A 188 4.51 -5.49 -4.75
CA SER A 188 4.39 -6.61 -3.82
C SER A 188 2.99 -6.70 -3.24
N CYS A 189 2.60 -7.88 -2.77
CA CYS A 189 1.33 -8.08 -2.10
C CYS A 189 1.48 -8.96 -0.86
N ILE A 190 0.50 -8.83 0.02
CA ILE A 190 0.30 -9.71 1.17
C ILE A 190 -0.93 -10.55 0.89
N ILE A 191 -0.76 -11.86 0.88
CA ILE A 191 -1.84 -12.82 0.66
C ILE A 191 -2.07 -13.56 1.98
N LYS A 192 -3.30 -13.48 2.48
CA LYS A 192 -3.73 -14.22 3.66
C LYS A 192 -4.74 -15.29 3.23
N VAL A 193 -4.43 -16.55 3.49
CA VAL A 193 -5.32 -17.69 3.23
C VAL A 193 -5.88 -18.17 4.56
N GLU A 194 -7.19 -18.00 4.74
CA GLU A 194 -7.92 -18.39 5.96
C GLU A 194 -8.86 -19.53 5.58
N SER A 195 -8.65 -20.70 6.11
CA SER A 195 -9.50 -21.89 6.06
C SER A 195 -8.75 -23.16 5.70
N VAL A 196 -9.44 -24.27 5.84
CA VAL A 196 -8.90 -25.58 5.45
C VAL A 196 -8.63 -25.63 3.94
N THR A 197 -7.37 -25.49 3.60
CA THR A 197 -6.90 -25.42 2.21
C THR A 197 -5.70 -26.36 2.03
N ASP A 198 -5.81 -27.31 1.11
CA ASP A 198 -4.72 -28.18 0.74
C ASP A 198 -3.99 -27.65 -0.48
N THR A 199 -2.70 -27.46 -0.35
CA THR A 199 -1.79 -27.02 -1.41
C THR A 199 -2.27 -25.72 -2.07
N PRO A 200 -2.30 -24.58 -1.34
CA PRO A 200 -2.65 -23.28 -1.91
C PRO A 200 -1.70 -22.91 -3.04
N PHE A 201 -2.28 -22.55 -4.19
CA PHE A 201 -1.57 -22.17 -5.39
C PHE A 201 -2.15 -20.89 -5.97
N ILE A 202 -1.34 -19.85 -6.06
CA ILE A 202 -1.69 -18.54 -6.57
C ILE A 202 -0.93 -18.29 -7.87
N ARG A 203 -1.59 -17.73 -8.87
CA ARG A 203 -1.01 -17.36 -10.17
C ARG A 203 -1.45 -15.96 -10.55
N ILE A 204 -0.56 -15.22 -11.17
CA ILE A 204 -0.85 -13.95 -11.84
C ILE A 204 -0.79 -14.20 -13.35
N ILE A 205 -1.89 -13.92 -14.02
CA ILE A 205 -2.02 -14.06 -15.48
C ILE A 205 -2.20 -12.67 -16.08
N GLN A 206 -1.38 -12.35 -17.08
CA GLN A 206 -1.47 -11.12 -17.86
C GLN A 206 -1.23 -11.45 -19.32
N ASP A 207 -2.09 -10.96 -20.21
CA ASP A 207 -2.04 -11.20 -21.67
C ASP A 207 -2.01 -12.70 -22.03
N GLY A 208 -2.69 -13.54 -21.23
CA GLY A 208 -2.75 -15.00 -21.41
C GLY A 208 -1.52 -15.76 -20.91
N GLU A 209 -0.51 -15.08 -20.37
CA GLU A 209 0.71 -15.68 -19.84
C GLU A 209 0.75 -15.63 -18.31
N ILE A 210 1.33 -16.65 -17.70
CA ILE A 210 1.63 -16.65 -16.26
C ILE A 210 2.86 -15.76 -16.03
N LYS A 211 2.66 -14.62 -15.36
CA LYS A 211 3.74 -13.69 -15.04
C LYS A 211 4.42 -14.01 -13.72
N ASP A 212 3.68 -14.54 -12.75
CA ASP A 212 4.23 -14.97 -11.47
C ASP A 212 3.32 -16.02 -10.82
N GLN A 213 3.89 -16.82 -9.92
CA GLN A 213 3.14 -17.85 -9.21
C GLN A 213 3.80 -18.24 -7.89
N ALA A 214 2.97 -18.67 -6.94
CA ALA A 214 3.36 -19.16 -5.63
C ALA A 214 2.57 -20.42 -5.28
N LYS A 215 3.25 -21.50 -4.93
CA LYS A 215 2.66 -22.76 -4.54
C LYS A 215 3.29 -23.31 -3.27
N TYR A 216 2.44 -23.65 -2.32
CA TYR A 216 2.86 -24.21 -1.04
C TYR A 216 2.26 -25.60 -0.85
N ASN A 217 3.11 -26.62 -0.79
CA ASN A 217 2.70 -28.03 -0.60
C ASN A 217 2.43 -28.29 0.89
N LEU A 218 1.47 -27.59 1.46
CA LEU A 218 1.05 -27.70 2.86
C LEU A 218 -0.47 -27.66 2.99
N ILE A 219 -0.96 -28.08 4.16
CA ILE A 219 -2.37 -27.98 4.51
C ILE A 219 -2.55 -26.88 5.55
N VAL A 220 -3.29 -25.84 5.19
CA VAL A 220 -3.81 -24.86 6.17
C VAL A 220 -4.98 -25.53 6.87
N LYS A 221 -4.87 -25.73 8.18
CA LYS A 221 -5.89 -26.42 9.01
C LYS A 221 -6.95 -25.44 9.51
N GLU A 222 -8.02 -26.00 10.09
CA GLU A 222 -8.96 -25.22 10.87
C GLU A 222 -8.26 -24.47 12.00
N ASN A 223 -8.65 -23.22 12.28
CA ASN A 223 -7.99 -22.33 13.24
C ASN A 223 -6.53 -21.96 12.88
N SER A 224 -6.18 -22.09 11.62
CA SER A 224 -4.89 -21.64 11.10
C SER A 224 -5.11 -20.72 9.92
N TYR A 225 -4.09 -19.89 9.63
CA TYR A 225 -4.02 -19.11 8.40
C TYR A 225 -2.57 -19.03 7.89
N LEU A 226 -2.43 -18.95 6.57
CA LEU A 226 -1.15 -18.75 5.90
C LEU A 226 -1.04 -17.29 5.50
N ILE A 227 0.11 -16.67 5.80
CA ILE A 227 0.49 -15.35 5.27
C ILE A 227 1.65 -15.55 4.31
N ILE A 228 1.52 -14.94 3.12
CA ILE A 228 2.57 -14.82 2.12
C ILE A 228 2.76 -13.33 1.89
N ASP A 229 3.86 -12.76 2.37
CA ASP A 229 4.22 -11.36 2.19
C ASP A 229 5.40 -11.27 1.22
N SER A 230 5.19 -10.66 0.07
CA SER A 230 6.22 -10.42 -0.95
C SER A 230 6.90 -9.06 -0.83
N SER A 231 6.61 -8.30 0.23
CA SER A 231 7.21 -6.98 0.45
C SER A 231 8.72 -7.10 0.68
N PRO A 232 9.56 -6.30 0.02
CA PRO A 232 11.02 -6.44 0.08
C PRO A 232 11.63 -6.37 1.49
N ASN A 233 10.97 -5.64 2.41
CA ASN A 233 11.48 -5.44 3.77
C ASN A 233 10.94 -6.46 4.80
N SER A 234 9.90 -7.20 4.44
CA SER A 234 9.20 -8.14 5.33
C SER A 234 8.85 -9.46 4.63
N GLN A 235 9.66 -9.84 3.62
CA GLN A 235 9.40 -11.04 2.83
C GLN A 235 9.27 -12.26 3.73
N GLU A 236 8.07 -12.85 3.78
CA GLU A 236 7.78 -14.01 4.62
C GLU A 236 6.73 -14.94 4.01
N ALA A 237 6.81 -16.21 4.37
CA ALA A 237 5.74 -17.18 4.22
C ALA A 237 5.59 -17.90 5.54
N SER A 238 4.50 -17.63 6.27
CA SER A 238 4.31 -18.10 7.64
C SER A 238 2.93 -18.68 7.85
N LEU A 239 2.88 -19.85 8.49
CA LEU A 239 1.64 -20.48 8.98
C LEU A 239 1.42 -20.08 10.44
N TYR A 240 0.25 -19.54 10.71
CA TYR A 240 -0.18 -19.16 12.04
C TYR A 240 -1.24 -20.13 12.51
N THR A 241 -1.00 -20.80 13.62
CA THR A 241 -1.93 -21.79 14.21
C THR A 241 -2.36 -21.35 15.60
N LEU A 242 -3.66 -21.37 15.88
CA LEU A 242 -4.20 -21.03 17.19
C LEU A 242 -3.93 -22.18 18.17
N VAL A 243 -3.12 -21.92 19.21
CA VAL A 243 -2.78 -22.86 20.27
C VAL A 243 -3.02 -22.19 21.62
N ASN A 244 -3.91 -22.77 22.44
CA ASN A 244 -4.26 -22.24 23.77
C ASN A 244 -4.70 -20.76 23.81
N GLY A 245 -5.30 -20.27 22.73
CA GLY A 245 -5.79 -18.89 22.62
C GLY A 245 -4.82 -17.90 21.97
N ASP A 246 -3.57 -18.29 21.74
CA ASP A 246 -2.56 -17.48 21.05
C ASP A 246 -2.20 -18.07 19.69
N TYR A 247 -1.86 -17.19 18.74
CA TYR A 247 -1.35 -17.64 17.45
C TYR A 247 0.16 -17.90 17.50
N VAL A 248 0.52 -19.15 17.23
CA VAL A 248 1.92 -19.58 17.09
C VAL A 248 2.30 -19.52 15.62
N ARG A 249 3.38 -18.80 15.33
CA ARG A 249 3.94 -18.63 13.98
C ARG A 249 4.94 -19.74 13.65
N GLU A 250 4.80 -20.33 12.48
CA GLU A 250 5.74 -21.27 11.88
C GLU A 250 6.19 -20.74 10.52
N ASP A 251 7.49 -20.61 10.30
CA ASP A 251 8.05 -20.19 9.01
C ASP A 251 8.00 -21.37 8.03
N VAL A 252 7.08 -21.30 7.07
CA VAL A 252 6.91 -22.36 6.07
C VAL A 252 7.77 -22.15 4.84
N TYR A 253 8.47 -21.01 4.72
CA TYR A 253 9.44 -20.82 3.65
C TYR A 253 10.64 -21.74 3.78
N TYR A 254 11.11 -22.00 4.99
CA TYR A 254 12.26 -22.86 5.26
C TYR A 254 11.87 -24.29 5.65
N ILE A 255 10.73 -24.47 6.31
CA ILE A 255 10.31 -25.74 6.91
C ILE A 255 9.25 -26.44 6.07
N GLY A 256 8.32 -25.69 5.46
CA GLY A 256 7.24 -26.22 4.64
C GLY A 256 7.71 -26.71 3.27
N GLU A 257 7.01 -27.71 2.73
CA GLU A 257 7.20 -28.14 1.35
C GLU A 257 6.68 -27.04 0.41
N LYS A 258 7.59 -26.44 -0.36
CA LYS A 258 7.29 -25.46 -1.40
C LYS A 258 7.74 -25.97 -2.76
N ASP A 259 7.15 -25.41 -3.81
CA ASP A 259 7.59 -25.71 -5.18
C ASP A 259 8.78 -24.82 -5.55
N TYR A 260 9.96 -25.40 -5.58
CA TYR A 260 11.20 -24.69 -5.89
C TYR A 260 11.33 -24.25 -7.37
N SER A 261 10.39 -24.65 -8.21
CA SER A 261 10.33 -24.16 -9.60
C SER A 261 9.85 -22.70 -9.69
N TYR A 262 9.32 -22.14 -8.60
CA TYR A 262 8.74 -20.81 -8.54
C TYR A 262 9.35 -19.96 -7.44
N SER A 263 9.20 -18.63 -7.55
CA SER A 263 9.65 -17.68 -6.53
C SER A 263 8.93 -17.87 -5.20
N ASN A 264 7.66 -18.34 -5.26
CA ASN A 264 6.73 -18.43 -4.14
C ASN A 264 6.41 -17.09 -3.45
N PHE A 265 6.78 -15.97 -4.07
CA PHE A 265 6.41 -14.62 -3.70
C PHE A 265 5.83 -13.90 -4.90
N ILE A 266 4.64 -13.37 -4.75
CA ILE A 266 3.88 -12.81 -5.85
C ILE A 266 4.18 -11.33 -6.05
N MET A 267 4.50 -10.94 -7.27
CA MET A 267 4.59 -9.55 -7.70
C MET A 267 3.48 -9.25 -8.70
N ILE A 268 2.63 -8.26 -8.38
CA ILE A 268 1.54 -7.83 -9.25
C ILE A 268 2.12 -6.90 -10.33
N PRO A 269 2.08 -7.28 -11.62
CA PRO A 269 2.59 -6.46 -12.71
C PRO A 269 1.77 -5.18 -12.89
N THR A 270 2.29 -4.23 -13.64
CA THR A 270 1.57 -3.02 -14.03
C THR A 270 0.46 -3.33 -15.02
N GLY A 271 -0.64 -2.58 -14.96
CA GLY A 271 -1.81 -2.75 -15.81
C GLY A 271 -2.76 -3.84 -15.34
N LYS A 272 -3.60 -4.30 -16.25
CA LYS A 272 -4.64 -5.29 -15.95
C LYS A 272 -4.06 -6.70 -15.93
N SER A 273 -4.38 -7.44 -14.90
CA SER A 273 -4.04 -8.86 -14.76
C SER A 273 -5.12 -9.59 -13.98
N THR A 274 -5.08 -10.92 -14.01
CA THR A 274 -6.01 -11.78 -13.28
C THR A 274 -5.24 -12.57 -12.23
N ILE A 275 -5.66 -12.48 -10.98
CA ILE A 275 -5.17 -13.36 -9.92
C ILE A 275 -6.05 -14.61 -9.91
N VAL A 276 -5.41 -15.76 -10.01
CA VAL A 276 -6.08 -17.06 -9.91
C VAL A 276 -5.59 -17.78 -8.66
N PHE A 277 -6.52 -18.04 -7.76
CA PHE A 277 -6.27 -18.90 -6.60
C PHE A 277 -6.83 -20.29 -6.86
N SER A 278 -6.07 -21.32 -6.56
CA SER A 278 -6.48 -22.73 -6.66
C SER A 278 -5.95 -23.54 -5.49
N ALA A 279 -6.62 -24.66 -5.20
CA ALA A 279 -6.19 -25.61 -4.18
C ALA A 279 -6.66 -27.01 -4.53
N LYS A 280 -6.02 -28.07 -4.00
CA LYS A 280 -6.45 -29.46 -4.23
C LYS A 280 -7.81 -29.72 -3.58
N ASN A 281 -7.95 -29.31 -2.32
CA ASN A 281 -9.19 -29.38 -1.56
C ASN A 281 -9.39 -28.07 -0.79
N THR A 282 -10.61 -27.53 -0.82
CA THR A 282 -10.99 -26.38 0.00
C THR A 282 -12.31 -26.67 0.68
N ASN A 283 -12.36 -26.39 1.98
CA ASN A 283 -13.62 -26.14 2.67
C ASN A 283 -13.76 -24.63 2.78
N PHE A 284 -15.00 -24.10 2.89
CA PHE A 284 -15.29 -22.69 3.00
C PHE A 284 -14.12 -21.85 3.52
N GLY A 285 -13.69 -20.88 2.74
CA GLY A 285 -12.55 -20.11 3.10
C GLY A 285 -12.49 -18.75 2.48
N LYS A 286 -11.57 -17.98 3.01
CA LYS A 286 -11.36 -16.60 2.62
C LYS A 286 -9.91 -16.40 2.23
N VAL A 287 -9.68 -15.83 1.07
CA VAL A 287 -8.37 -15.36 0.64
C VAL A 287 -8.42 -13.85 0.53
N THR A 288 -7.57 -13.18 1.30
CA THR A 288 -7.45 -11.73 1.26
C THR A 288 -6.13 -11.36 0.61
N ILE A 289 -6.17 -10.47 -0.38
CA ILE A 289 -5.01 -9.95 -1.08
C ILE A 289 -4.92 -8.46 -0.84
N SER A 290 -3.85 -8.03 -0.21
CA SER A 290 -3.57 -6.62 0.08
C SER A 290 -2.33 -6.18 -0.68
N TYR A 291 -2.41 -5.08 -1.41
CA TYR A 291 -1.27 -4.53 -2.15
C TYR A 291 -1.35 -3.01 -2.22
N SER A 292 -0.20 -2.36 -2.42
CA SER A 292 -0.15 -0.90 -2.55
C SER A 292 0.34 -0.54 -3.94
N ILE A 293 -0.55 0.02 -4.74
CA ILE A 293 -0.18 0.59 -6.04
C ILE A 293 0.83 1.71 -5.83
N GLN A 294 1.85 1.79 -6.67
CA GLN A 294 2.92 2.77 -6.53
C GLN A 294 3.05 3.63 -7.79
N LYS A 295 3.20 4.96 -7.58
CA LYS A 295 3.51 5.93 -8.63
C LYS A 295 4.65 6.84 -8.22
N GLU A 296 5.46 7.22 -9.19
CA GLU A 296 6.49 8.25 -8.98
C GLU A 296 5.84 9.64 -8.88
N LEU A 297 4.82 9.89 -9.69
CA LEU A 297 4.10 11.17 -9.81
C LEU A 297 2.58 10.93 -9.86
N ILE A 298 1.82 11.81 -9.21
CA ILE A 298 0.36 11.80 -9.20
C ILE A 298 -0.24 13.18 -9.52
#